data_2be6d7ff6f137af9773c91b8e1179e46
#
_entry.id   2be6d7ff6f137af9773c91b8e1179e46
#
_cell.length_a   1.000
_cell.length_b   1.000
_cell.length_c   1.000
_cell.angle_alpha   90.00
_cell.angle_beta   90.00
_cell.angle_gamma   90.00
#
_symmetry.space_group_name_H-M   'P 1'
#
loop_
_entity.id
_entity.type
_entity.pdbx_description
1 polymer ?
#
loop_
_entity_poly.entity_id
_entity_poly.type
_entity_poly.pdbx_seq_one_letter_code
_entity_poly.pdbx_strand_id
1 'polypeptide(L)'
;MEAFLASLVSVAFHGAALGMILYVISVGLSVTMGLMGFANLAHGVFAMAGGYVLTTAISRFGVPFPLALVLAFAFVAAASVVLERLLYSRLYAASDLEQVLFTIGLIFIAVAVARFIYGTLQQPVVLPDYLKGQFALLGRDFPAYRVFIIVFSGVMVGLLWFGVERTRWGAMVRATVDNRAMAQSVGIDTKRLFTLTFALGSGLAGLGGGLGAEIIAIQPSYPFENLVYFLVVVSVGGLGSLRGPFVAALLIGIADTACKYWLPQYGAFPIYVATIAILLWRPAGLFGRRA
;
A
#
# COMPACT_ATOMS: atom_id res chain seq x y z
N MET A 1 5.38 -33.74 13.38
CA MET A 1 4.60 -32.65 14.02
C MET A 1 5.44 -31.39 14.17
N GLU A 2 6.64 -31.47 14.70
CA GLU A 2 7.55 -30.31 14.87
C GLU A 2 7.92 -29.61 13.55
N ALA A 3 8.25 -30.34 12.49
CA ALA A 3 8.56 -29.75 11.17
C ALA A 3 7.36 -28.99 10.56
N PHE A 4 6.15 -29.49 10.77
CA PHE A 4 4.93 -28.81 10.30
C PHE A 4 4.65 -27.53 11.09
N LEU A 5 4.73 -27.57 12.43
CA LEU A 5 4.60 -26.39 13.27
C LEU A 5 5.66 -25.32 12.93
N ALA A 6 6.86 -25.77 12.69
CA ALA A 6 7.96 -24.91 12.29
C ALA A 6 7.74 -24.25 10.90
N SER A 7 7.12 -24.96 9.93
CA SER A 7 6.75 -24.35 8.64
C SER A 7 5.62 -23.35 8.79
N LEU A 8 4.62 -23.61 9.65
CA LEU A 8 3.54 -22.67 9.95
C LEU A 8 4.08 -21.36 10.54
N VAL A 9 5.01 -21.43 11.50
CA VAL A 9 5.63 -20.21 12.08
C VAL A 9 6.37 -19.42 11.00
N SER A 10 7.15 -20.09 10.13
CA SER A 10 7.85 -19.41 9.04
C SER A 10 6.87 -18.75 8.05
N VAL A 11 5.83 -19.45 7.64
CA VAL A 11 4.79 -18.93 6.73
C VAL A 11 4.08 -17.74 7.36
N ALA A 12 3.68 -17.85 8.64
CA ALA A 12 3.03 -16.75 9.36
C ALA A 12 3.92 -15.51 9.45
N PHE A 13 5.21 -15.70 9.79
CA PHE A 13 6.16 -14.60 9.90
C PHE A 13 6.42 -13.90 8.56
N HIS A 14 6.75 -14.67 7.52
CA HIS A 14 7.02 -14.10 6.20
C HIS A 14 5.76 -13.50 5.57
N GLY A 15 4.61 -14.16 5.78
CA GLY A 15 3.32 -13.65 5.34
C GLY A 15 2.89 -12.39 6.08
N ALA A 16 3.18 -12.29 7.39
CA ALA A 16 2.94 -11.05 8.14
C ALA A 16 3.80 -9.89 7.61
N ALA A 17 5.09 -10.12 7.31
CA ALA A 17 5.93 -9.08 6.74
C ALA A 17 5.38 -8.58 5.38
N LEU A 18 4.99 -9.49 4.49
CA LEU A 18 4.34 -9.14 3.22
C LEU A 18 3.02 -8.41 3.45
N GLY A 19 2.17 -8.90 4.35
CA GLY A 19 0.89 -8.29 4.69
C GLY A 19 1.05 -6.87 5.23
N MET A 20 2.06 -6.61 6.06
CA MET A 20 2.36 -5.27 6.57
C MET A 20 2.76 -4.29 5.45
N ILE A 21 3.56 -4.72 4.47
CA ILE A 21 3.89 -3.90 3.29
C ILE A 21 2.62 -3.62 2.49
N LEU A 22 1.84 -4.66 2.18
CA LEU A 22 0.59 -4.51 1.44
C LEU A 22 -0.37 -3.55 2.15
N TYR A 23 -0.44 -3.60 3.49
CA TYR A 23 -1.24 -2.66 4.26
C TYR A 23 -0.76 -1.22 4.11
N VAL A 24 0.53 -0.96 4.35
CA VAL A 24 1.10 0.40 4.27
C VAL A 24 0.86 1.02 2.89
N ILE A 25 1.01 0.24 1.82
CA ILE A 25 0.70 0.70 0.47
C ILE A 25 -0.81 0.93 0.30
N SER A 26 -1.65 -0.04 0.66
CA SER A 26 -3.07 -0.04 0.32
C SER A 26 -3.94 0.82 1.23
N VAL A 27 -3.50 1.15 2.45
CA VAL A 27 -4.30 1.95 3.39
C VAL A 27 -4.58 3.35 2.85
N GLY A 28 -3.61 3.95 2.16
CA GLY A 28 -3.79 5.23 1.48
C GLY A 28 -4.87 5.16 0.39
N LEU A 29 -4.87 4.09 -0.39
CA LEU A 29 -5.89 3.84 -1.40
C LEU A 29 -7.27 3.66 -0.77
N SER A 30 -7.38 2.89 0.32
CA SER A 30 -8.65 2.68 1.01
C SER A 30 -9.27 3.99 1.51
N VAL A 31 -8.46 4.85 2.13
CA VAL A 31 -8.93 6.14 2.66
C VAL A 31 -9.27 7.11 1.53
N THR A 32 -8.46 7.19 0.49
CA THR A 32 -8.72 8.10 -0.64
C THR A 32 -9.94 7.65 -1.45
N MET A 33 -10.09 6.37 -1.74
CA MET A 33 -11.29 5.86 -2.43
C MET A 33 -12.56 6.06 -1.58
N GLY A 34 -12.50 5.81 -0.27
CA GLY A 34 -13.62 6.03 0.63
C GLY A 34 -14.00 7.51 0.78
N LEU A 35 -13.01 8.42 0.82
CA LEU A 35 -13.21 9.85 0.99
C LEU A 35 -13.66 10.56 -0.29
N MET A 36 -13.05 10.18 -1.42
CA MET A 36 -13.19 10.89 -2.68
C MET A 36 -14.19 10.21 -3.64
N GLY A 37 -14.51 8.93 -3.41
CA GLY A 37 -15.28 8.12 -4.35
C GLY A 37 -14.55 7.94 -5.69
N PHE A 38 -13.22 8.03 -5.71
CA PHE A 38 -12.42 8.03 -6.93
C PHE A 38 -11.68 6.70 -7.09
N ALA A 39 -11.93 6.00 -8.19
CA ALA A 39 -11.27 4.72 -8.51
C ALA A 39 -9.83 4.95 -9.02
N ASN A 40 -8.86 5.01 -8.09
CA ASN A 40 -7.46 5.27 -8.43
C ASN A 40 -6.68 3.96 -8.67
N LEU A 41 -6.69 3.46 -9.90
CA LEU A 41 -5.87 2.30 -10.29
C LEU A 41 -4.36 2.62 -10.35
N ALA A 42 -4.00 3.90 -10.50
CA ALA A 42 -2.60 4.32 -10.54
C ALA A 42 -1.91 4.36 -9.17
N HIS A 43 -2.57 3.88 -8.10
CA HIS A 43 -1.99 3.92 -6.75
C HIS A 43 -0.64 3.18 -6.66
N GLY A 44 -0.48 2.07 -7.38
CA GLY A 44 0.78 1.33 -7.50
C GLY A 44 1.95 2.14 -8.10
N VAL A 45 1.65 3.20 -8.87
CA VAL A 45 2.67 4.12 -9.40
C VAL A 45 3.37 4.88 -8.28
N PHE A 46 2.63 5.29 -7.25
CA PHE A 46 3.21 5.97 -6.09
C PHE A 46 4.12 5.05 -5.28
N ALA A 47 3.75 3.77 -5.12
CA ALA A 47 4.61 2.76 -4.50
C ALA A 47 5.89 2.52 -5.32
N MET A 48 5.75 2.34 -6.62
CA MET A 48 6.88 2.22 -7.55
C MET A 48 7.83 3.44 -7.47
N ALA A 49 7.27 4.65 -7.52
CA ALA A 49 8.05 5.89 -7.42
C ALA A 49 8.83 5.98 -6.11
N GLY A 50 8.21 5.62 -4.97
CA GLY A 50 8.88 5.57 -3.68
C GLY A 50 10.03 4.57 -3.63
N GLY A 51 9.85 3.39 -4.22
CA GLY A 51 10.92 2.41 -4.38
C GLY A 51 12.09 2.94 -5.20
N TYR A 52 11.81 3.59 -6.33
CA TYR A 52 12.88 4.22 -7.14
C TYR A 52 13.58 5.38 -6.43
N VAL A 53 12.85 6.20 -5.68
CA VAL A 53 13.45 7.28 -4.86
C VAL A 53 14.38 6.69 -3.81
N LEU A 54 13.93 5.67 -3.08
CA LEU A 54 14.72 4.99 -2.06
C LEU A 54 16.00 4.39 -2.66
N THR A 55 15.87 3.58 -3.72
CA THR A 55 17.03 2.92 -4.35
C THR A 55 18.03 3.94 -4.90
N THR A 56 17.54 5.02 -5.52
CA THR A 56 18.38 6.10 -6.05
C THR A 56 19.07 6.87 -4.94
N ALA A 57 18.34 7.23 -3.86
CA ALA A 57 18.91 7.94 -2.71
C ALA A 57 20.06 7.16 -2.07
N ILE A 58 19.90 5.85 -1.91
CA ILE A 58 20.93 5.00 -1.32
C ILE A 58 22.10 4.78 -2.31
N SER A 59 21.80 4.34 -3.54
CA SER A 59 22.83 3.88 -4.47
C SER A 59 23.65 5.01 -5.10
N ARG A 60 23.01 6.16 -5.41
CA ARG A 60 23.68 7.29 -6.07
C ARG A 60 24.17 8.37 -5.12
N PHE A 61 23.43 8.59 -4.03
CA PHE A 61 23.72 9.68 -3.10
C PHE A 61 24.23 9.23 -1.74
N GLY A 62 24.33 7.91 -1.49
CA GLY A 62 24.80 7.37 -0.21
C GLY A 62 23.94 7.74 1.00
N VAL A 63 22.67 8.07 0.79
CA VAL A 63 21.75 8.47 1.85
C VAL A 63 21.49 7.30 2.79
N PRO A 64 21.56 7.48 4.12
CA PRO A 64 21.21 6.42 5.08
C PRO A 64 19.79 5.91 4.88
N PHE A 65 19.58 4.60 5.02
CA PHE A 65 18.32 3.92 4.75
C PHE A 65 17.08 4.56 5.43
N PRO A 66 17.11 4.93 6.74
CA PRO A 66 15.95 5.58 7.37
C PRO A 66 15.60 6.92 6.74
N LEU A 67 16.62 7.71 6.37
CA LEU A 67 16.41 9.00 5.71
C LEU A 67 15.91 8.81 4.27
N ALA A 68 16.36 7.79 3.57
CA ALA A 68 15.87 7.44 2.24
C ALA A 68 14.38 7.05 2.25
N LEU A 69 13.89 6.38 3.31
CA LEU A 69 12.47 6.12 3.52
C LEU A 69 11.66 7.42 3.72
N VAL A 70 12.18 8.36 4.51
CA VAL A 70 11.54 9.67 4.70
C VAL A 70 11.51 10.46 3.40
N LEU A 71 12.59 10.43 2.62
CA LEU A 71 12.64 11.07 1.31
C LEU A 71 11.66 10.43 0.31
N ALA A 72 11.53 9.11 0.30
CA ALA A 72 10.55 8.41 -0.52
C ALA A 72 9.11 8.86 -0.19
N PHE A 73 8.76 8.91 1.10
CA PHE A 73 7.47 9.44 1.55
C PHE A 73 7.27 10.89 1.11
N ALA A 74 8.22 11.78 1.44
CA ALA A 74 8.09 13.21 1.22
C ALA A 74 8.03 13.57 -0.28
N PHE A 75 8.87 12.94 -1.10
CA PHE A 75 8.88 13.16 -2.54
C PHE A 75 7.56 12.73 -3.17
N VAL A 76 7.09 11.51 -2.85
CA VAL A 76 5.84 11.00 -3.42
C VAL A 76 4.64 11.81 -2.92
N ALA A 77 4.60 12.20 -1.65
CA ALA A 77 3.56 13.06 -1.11
C ALA A 77 3.53 14.43 -1.83
N ALA A 78 4.69 15.06 -2.03
CA ALA A 78 4.77 16.35 -2.73
C ALA A 78 4.36 16.22 -4.20
N ALA A 79 4.87 15.22 -4.91
CA ALA A 79 4.52 14.96 -6.31
C ALA A 79 3.02 14.66 -6.46
N SER A 80 2.44 13.93 -5.53
CA SER A 80 1.01 13.61 -5.55
C SER A 80 0.12 14.83 -5.35
N VAL A 81 0.53 15.84 -4.55
CA VAL A 81 -0.18 17.12 -4.43
C VAL A 81 -0.24 17.83 -5.78
N VAL A 82 0.87 17.83 -6.52
CA VAL A 82 0.92 18.44 -7.86
C VAL A 82 -0.02 17.72 -8.82
N LEU A 83 0.07 16.39 -8.85
CA LEU A 83 -0.78 15.55 -9.71
C LEU A 83 -2.27 15.70 -9.34
N GLU A 84 -2.59 15.72 -8.05
CA GLU A 84 -3.97 15.88 -7.58
C GLU A 84 -4.54 17.23 -8.05
N ARG A 85 -3.83 18.34 -7.84
CA ARG A 85 -4.32 19.66 -8.21
C ARG A 85 -4.42 19.89 -9.72
N LEU A 86 -3.48 19.34 -10.49
CA LEU A 86 -3.43 19.57 -11.94
C LEU A 86 -4.32 18.60 -12.72
N LEU A 87 -4.45 17.37 -12.26
CA LEU A 87 -5.08 16.30 -13.03
C LEU A 87 -6.29 15.69 -12.31
N TYR A 88 -6.12 15.08 -11.14
CA TYR A 88 -7.19 14.32 -10.46
C TYR A 88 -8.39 15.18 -10.08
N SER A 89 -8.15 16.42 -9.60
CA SER A 89 -9.22 17.34 -9.19
C SER A 89 -10.20 17.66 -10.31
N ARG A 90 -9.78 17.59 -11.57
CA ARG A 90 -10.65 17.83 -12.74
C ARG A 90 -11.58 16.65 -13.04
N LEU A 91 -11.26 15.47 -12.49
CA LEU A 91 -11.99 14.23 -12.75
C LEU A 91 -12.88 13.79 -11.59
N TYR A 92 -12.98 14.58 -10.52
CA TYR A 92 -13.84 14.23 -9.37
C TYR A 92 -15.33 14.18 -9.69
N ALA A 93 -15.77 14.88 -10.75
CA ALA A 93 -17.14 14.84 -11.25
C ALA A 93 -17.31 13.96 -12.49
N ALA A 94 -16.23 13.32 -12.96
CA ALA A 94 -16.24 12.43 -14.11
C ALA A 94 -16.86 11.07 -13.73
N SER A 95 -17.30 10.31 -14.74
CA SER A 95 -17.79 8.95 -14.55
C SER A 95 -16.69 8.00 -14.09
N ASP A 96 -17.07 6.89 -13.42
CA ASP A 96 -16.11 5.87 -12.98
C ASP A 96 -15.26 5.34 -14.13
N LEU A 97 -15.84 5.20 -15.32
CA LEU A 97 -15.12 4.75 -16.51
C LEU A 97 -14.03 5.74 -16.93
N GLU A 98 -14.34 7.05 -16.94
CA GLU A 98 -13.36 8.09 -17.27
C GLU A 98 -12.22 8.13 -16.25
N GLN A 99 -12.53 7.97 -14.95
CA GLN A 99 -11.54 7.90 -13.88
C GLN A 99 -10.62 6.68 -14.05
N VAL A 100 -11.19 5.52 -14.35
CA VAL A 100 -10.44 4.28 -14.61
C VAL A 100 -9.53 4.43 -15.84
N LEU A 101 -10.06 4.92 -16.97
CA LEU A 101 -9.27 5.14 -18.18
C LEU A 101 -8.13 6.13 -17.97
N PHE A 102 -8.39 7.23 -17.27
CA PHE A 102 -7.37 8.21 -16.91
C PHE A 102 -6.25 7.58 -16.07
N THR A 103 -6.61 6.83 -15.01
CA THR A 103 -5.62 6.23 -14.11
C THR A 103 -4.81 5.13 -14.79
N ILE A 104 -5.41 4.36 -15.71
CA ILE A 104 -4.68 3.41 -16.56
C ILE A 104 -3.70 4.15 -17.48
N GLY A 105 -4.13 5.25 -18.13
CA GLY A 105 -3.24 6.10 -18.92
C GLY A 105 -2.05 6.62 -18.11
N LEU A 106 -2.29 7.04 -16.86
CA LEU A 106 -1.23 7.48 -15.95
C LEU A 106 -0.25 6.36 -15.60
N ILE A 107 -0.72 5.11 -15.44
CA ILE A 107 0.16 3.96 -15.24
C ILE A 107 1.08 3.79 -16.46
N PHE A 108 0.55 3.82 -17.69
CA PHE A 108 1.38 3.68 -18.90
C PHE A 108 2.44 4.77 -19.01
N ILE A 109 2.07 6.02 -18.73
CA ILE A 109 3.03 7.14 -18.72
C ILE A 109 4.11 6.90 -17.67
N ALA A 110 3.75 6.55 -16.44
CA ALA A 110 4.69 6.31 -15.37
C ALA A 110 5.64 5.14 -15.66
N VAL A 111 5.12 4.05 -16.23
CA VAL A 111 5.91 2.89 -16.68
C VAL A 111 6.90 3.30 -17.78
N ALA A 112 6.46 4.09 -18.77
CA ALA A 112 7.32 4.58 -19.85
C ALA A 112 8.45 5.48 -19.30
N VAL A 113 8.12 6.41 -18.39
CA VAL A 113 9.10 7.27 -17.71
C VAL A 113 10.08 6.46 -16.89
N ALA A 114 9.60 5.47 -16.11
CA ALA A 114 10.46 4.60 -15.32
C ALA A 114 11.44 3.81 -16.22
N ARG A 115 10.95 3.25 -17.33
CA ARG A 115 11.79 2.56 -18.32
C ARG A 115 12.83 3.46 -18.95
N PHE A 116 12.48 4.71 -19.25
CA PHE A 116 13.40 5.68 -19.84
C PHE A 116 14.53 6.06 -18.87
N ILE A 117 14.22 6.23 -17.57
CA ILE A 117 15.21 6.69 -16.57
C ILE A 117 16.05 5.53 -16.02
N TYR A 118 15.42 4.39 -15.72
CA TYR A 118 16.02 3.26 -14.98
C TYR A 118 16.26 2.01 -15.82
N GLY A 119 15.76 1.98 -17.06
CA GLY A 119 15.78 0.78 -17.90
C GLY A 119 14.67 -0.21 -17.53
N THR A 120 14.78 -1.44 -18.05
CA THR A 120 13.76 -2.48 -17.90
C THR A 120 14.03 -3.45 -16.74
N LEU A 121 15.24 -3.40 -16.18
CA LEU A 121 15.68 -4.34 -15.16
C LEU A 121 15.23 -3.89 -13.75
N GLN A 122 15.10 -4.88 -12.89
CA GLN A 122 14.87 -4.67 -11.46
C GLN A 122 16.01 -3.84 -10.86
N GLN A 123 15.65 -2.87 -10.02
CA GLN A 123 16.63 -2.09 -9.27
C GLN A 123 17.00 -2.83 -7.97
N PRO A 124 18.30 -3.10 -7.75
CA PRO A 124 18.75 -3.73 -6.51
C PRO A 124 18.62 -2.77 -5.32
N VAL A 125 18.22 -3.30 -4.18
CA VAL A 125 18.18 -2.55 -2.92
C VAL A 125 19.41 -2.91 -2.10
N VAL A 126 20.20 -1.90 -1.75
CA VAL A 126 21.34 -2.08 -0.84
C VAL A 126 20.84 -1.89 0.60
N LEU A 127 20.69 -3.00 1.31
CA LEU A 127 20.36 -2.94 2.73
C LEU A 127 21.57 -2.54 3.56
N PRO A 128 21.40 -1.72 4.61
CA PRO A 128 22.46 -1.42 5.57
C PRO A 128 22.85 -2.68 6.36
N ASP A 129 24.10 -2.74 6.83
CA ASP A 129 24.64 -3.95 7.47
C ASP A 129 23.89 -4.38 8.73
N TYR A 130 23.30 -3.43 9.48
CA TYR A 130 22.48 -3.73 10.66
C TYR A 130 21.12 -4.41 10.33
N LEU A 131 20.70 -4.44 9.06
CA LEU A 131 19.48 -5.11 8.59
C LEU A 131 19.77 -6.41 7.81
N LYS A 132 21.04 -6.72 7.51
CA LYS A 132 21.45 -7.96 6.81
C LYS A 132 21.52 -9.19 7.71
N GLY A 133 21.50 -8.99 9.02
CA GLY A 133 21.60 -10.06 10.02
C GLY A 133 20.38 -10.98 10.05
N GLN A 134 20.49 -12.02 10.88
CA GLN A 134 19.41 -12.94 11.20
C GLN A 134 19.13 -12.90 12.71
N PHE A 135 17.87 -13.05 13.06
CA PHE A 135 17.40 -13.19 14.45
C PHE A 135 17.03 -14.63 14.70
N ALA A 136 17.68 -15.27 15.66
CA ALA A 136 17.29 -16.59 16.14
C ALA A 136 16.04 -16.47 17.02
N LEU A 137 14.91 -17.00 16.57
CA LEU A 137 13.67 -17.07 17.34
C LEU A 137 13.11 -18.49 17.25
N LEU A 138 12.82 -19.10 18.42
CA LEU A 138 12.30 -20.48 18.49
C LEU A 138 13.15 -21.51 17.73
N GLY A 139 14.48 -21.36 17.77
CA GLY A 139 15.41 -22.27 17.09
C GLY A 139 15.46 -22.13 15.57
N ARG A 140 14.98 -21.00 15.01
CA ARG A 140 15.05 -20.66 13.59
C ARG A 140 15.59 -19.27 13.38
N ASP A 141 16.29 -19.08 12.29
CA ASP A 141 16.85 -17.80 11.87
C ASP A 141 15.85 -17.06 10.99
N PHE A 142 15.46 -15.88 11.43
CA PHE A 142 14.58 -14.97 10.68
C PHE A 142 15.38 -13.75 10.20
N PRO A 143 15.21 -13.32 8.92
CA PRO A 143 15.89 -12.13 8.40
C PRO A 143 15.55 -10.89 9.22
N ALA A 144 16.57 -10.17 9.70
CA ALA A 144 16.41 -8.96 10.52
C ALA A 144 15.59 -7.90 9.80
N TYR A 145 15.72 -7.81 8.47
CA TYR A 145 14.94 -6.89 7.66
C TYR A 145 13.43 -7.13 7.75
N ARG A 146 12.98 -8.38 7.78
CA ARG A 146 11.54 -8.69 7.91
C ARG A 146 10.99 -8.36 9.30
N VAL A 147 11.81 -8.54 10.35
CA VAL A 147 11.47 -8.07 11.70
C VAL A 147 11.31 -6.55 11.70
N PHE A 148 12.25 -5.84 11.09
CA PHE A 148 12.20 -4.38 10.94
C PHE A 148 10.92 -3.95 10.20
N ILE A 149 10.55 -4.58 9.09
CA ILE A 149 9.31 -4.30 8.35
C ILE A 149 8.08 -4.43 9.27
N ILE A 150 7.96 -5.54 10.01
CA ILE A 150 6.81 -5.79 10.88
C ILE A 150 6.72 -4.73 11.97
N VAL A 151 7.83 -4.43 12.64
CA VAL A 151 7.88 -3.43 13.73
C VAL A 151 7.60 -2.03 13.20
N PHE A 152 8.29 -1.62 12.13
CA PHE A 152 8.14 -0.29 11.54
C PHE A 152 6.71 -0.08 11.01
N SER A 153 6.18 -1.03 10.25
CA SER A 153 4.80 -0.96 9.77
C SER A 153 3.79 -1.01 10.92
N GLY A 154 4.05 -1.78 11.98
CA GLY A 154 3.22 -1.79 13.19
C GLY A 154 3.15 -0.43 13.87
N VAL A 155 4.27 0.28 13.96
CA VAL A 155 4.32 1.68 14.44
C VAL A 155 3.50 2.58 13.51
N MET A 156 3.64 2.44 12.19
CA MET A 156 2.85 3.21 11.21
C MET A 156 1.35 2.94 11.37
N VAL A 157 0.94 1.68 11.55
CA VAL A 157 -0.46 1.31 11.85
C VAL A 157 -0.96 2.06 13.08
N GLY A 158 -0.19 2.03 14.17
CA GLY A 158 -0.53 2.73 15.41
C GLY A 158 -0.68 4.24 15.23
N LEU A 159 0.26 4.87 14.52
CA LEU A 159 0.23 6.31 14.21
C LEU A 159 -1.00 6.67 13.33
N LEU A 160 -1.32 5.86 12.34
CA LEU A 160 -2.48 6.08 11.49
C LEU A 160 -3.79 5.93 12.27
N TRP A 161 -3.91 4.92 13.11
CA TRP A 161 -5.10 4.74 13.96
C TRP A 161 -5.25 5.91 14.93
N PHE A 162 -4.16 6.31 15.61
CA PHE A 162 -4.18 7.48 16.48
C PHE A 162 -4.57 8.76 15.70
N GLY A 163 -3.95 8.98 14.52
CA GLY A 163 -4.23 10.14 13.66
C GLY A 163 -5.69 10.22 13.21
N VAL A 164 -6.26 9.08 12.80
CA VAL A 164 -7.65 9.05 12.31
C VAL A 164 -8.66 8.98 13.46
N GLU A 165 -8.41 8.24 14.55
CA GLU A 165 -9.39 8.07 15.62
C GLU A 165 -9.36 9.18 16.67
N ARG A 166 -8.20 9.82 16.92
CA ARG A 166 -7.98 10.74 18.05
C ARG A 166 -7.75 12.19 17.66
N THR A 167 -7.63 12.52 16.36
CA THR A 167 -7.35 13.90 15.94
C THR A 167 -8.56 14.56 15.28
N ARG A 168 -8.56 15.93 15.27
CA ARG A 168 -9.55 16.72 14.55
C ARG A 168 -9.54 16.45 13.05
N TRP A 169 -8.37 16.25 12.46
CA TRP A 169 -8.23 15.89 11.07
C TRP A 169 -8.95 14.56 10.75
N GLY A 170 -8.72 13.54 11.56
CA GLY A 170 -9.41 12.26 11.40
C GLY A 170 -10.93 12.36 11.58
N ALA A 171 -11.41 13.22 12.49
CA ALA A 171 -12.85 13.49 12.62
C ALA A 171 -13.43 14.14 11.35
N MET A 172 -12.72 15.10 10.75
CA MET A 172 -13.12 15.74 9.47
C MET A 172 -13.13 14.71 8.32
N VAL A 173 -12.12 13.83 8.24
CA VAL A 173 -12.06 12.75 7.23
C VAL A 173 -13.29 11.84 7.38
N ARG A 174 -13.56 11.32 8.58
CA ARG A 174 -14.72 10.45 8.81
C ARG A 174 -16.05 11.13 8.49
N ALA A 175 -16.24 12.38 8.93
CA ALA A 175 -17.45 13.14 8.64
C ALA A 175 -17.66 13.33 7.12
N THR A 176 -16.57 13.55 6.38
CA THR A 176 -16.65 13.73 4.92
C THR A 176 -16.87 12.41 4.18
N VAL A 177 -16.32 11.29 4.68
CA VAL A 177 -16.60 9.94 4.16
C VAL A 177 -18.08 9.56 4.40
N ASP A 178 -18.62 9.91 5.57
CA ASP A 178 -20.03 9.63 5.90
C ASP A 178 -21.02 10.47 5.08
N ASN A 179 -20.77 11.78 4.99
CA ASN A 179 -21.61 12.67 4.18
C ASN A 179 -20.87 13.94 3.79
N ARG A 180 -20.39 14.00 2.54
CA ARG A 180 -19.64 15.13 2.00
C ARG A 180 -20.41 16.45 2.01
N ALA A 181 -21.70 16.41 1.63
CA ALA A 181 -22.52 17.62 1.56
C ALA A 181 -22.75 18.22 2.95
N MET A 182 -23.06 17.38 3.94
CA MET A 182 -23.20 17.79 5.33
C MET A 182 -21.88 18.33 5.90
N ALA A 183 -20.75 17.69 5.61
CA ALA A 183 -19.42 18.15 6.04
C ALA A 183 -19.14 19.56 5.51
N GLN A 184 -19.48 19.82 4.24
CA GLN A 184 -19.33 21.18 3.64
C GLN A 184 -20.26 22.19 4.30
N SER A 185 -21.49 21.83 4.63
CA SER A 185 -22.46 22.75 5.26
C SER A 185 -22.04 23.21 6.66
N VAL A 186 -21.28 22.38 7.39
CA VAL A 186 -20.69 22.73 8.69
C VAL A 186 -19.30 23.39 8.59
N GLY A 187 -18.88 23.77 7.37
CA GLY A 187 -17.67 24.58 7.12
C GLY A 187 -16.38 23.78 6.93
N ILE A 188 -16.44 22.46 6.71
CA ILE A 188 -15.25 21.66 6.41
C ILE A 188 -14.80 21.94 4.96
N ASP A 189 -13.56 22.42 4.77
CA ASP A 189 -12.94 22.57 3.45
C ASP A 189 -12.55 21.19 2.90
N THR A 190 -13.50 20.56 2.22
CA THR A 190 -13.31 19.22 1.66
C THR A 190 -12.25 19.17 0.56
N LYS A 191 -11.98 20.28 -0.16
CA LYS A 191 -10.94 20.32 -1.19
C LYS A 191 -9.54 20.21 -0.56
N ARG A 192 -9.26 20.99 0.48
CA ARG A 192 -8.00 20.90 1.23
C ARG A 192 -7.85 19.54 1.91
N LEU A 193 -8.94 19.04 2.48
CA LEU A 193 -8.96 17.73 3.11
C LEU A 193 -8.61 16.61 2.12
N PHE A 194 -9.15 16.68 0.89
CA PHE A 194 -8.84 15.73 -0.18
C PHE A 194 -7.36 15.78 -0.57
N THR A 195 -6.83 16.99 -0.86
CA THR A 195 -5.41 17.13 -1.20
C THR A 195 -4.49 16.58 -0.12
N LEU A 196 -4.76 16.88 1.15
CA LEU A 196 -3.94 16.38 2.27
C LEU A 196 -4.04 14.88 2.43
N THR A 197 -5.25 14.33 2.33
CA THR A 197 -5.48 12.88 2.44
C THR A 197 -4.85 12.14 1.27
N PHE A 198 -4.96 12.68 0.05
CA PHE A 198 -4.32 12.12 -1.13
C PHE A 198 -2.80 12.13 -1.01
N ALA A 199 -2.22 13.25 -0.54
CA ALA A 199 -0.78 13.37 -0.29
C ALA A 199 -0.27 12.36 0.75
N LEU A 200 -0.98 12.24 1.88
CA LEU A 200 -0.63 11.27 2.92
C LEU A 200 -0.77 9.83 2.41
N GLY A 201 -1.87 9.50 1.72
CA GLY A 201 -2.09 8.16 1.18
C GLY A 201 -1.07 7.77 0.12
N SER A 202 -0.74 8.67 -0.80
CA SER A 202 0.28 8.44 -1.83
C SER A 202 1.68 8.40 -1.22
N GLY A 203 1.98 9.25 -0.23
CA GLY A 203 3.24 9.22 0.51
C GLY A 203 3.45 7.89 1.24
N LEU A 204 2.39 7.37 1.89
CA LEU A 204 2.42 6.04 2.52
C LEU A 204 2.64 4.93 1.50
N ALA A 205 2.03 5.03 0.31
CA ALA A 205 2.31 4.09 -0.77
C ALA A 205 3.78 4.16 -1.19
N GLY A 206 4.35 5.36 -1.33
CA GLY A 206 5.77 5.56 -1.63
C GLY A 206 6.69 4.99 -0.55
N LEU A 207 6.36 5.22 0.73
CA LEU A 207 7.08 4.64 1.87
C LEU A 207 6.97 3.11 1.86
N GLY A 208 5.77 2.57 1.64
CA GLY A 208 5.54 1.12 1.56
C GLY A 208 6.27 0.48 0.38
N GLY A 209 6.32 1.15 -0.79
CA GLY A 209 7.07 0.71 -1.94
C GLY A 209 8.59 0.70 -1.68
N GLY A 210 9.13 1.73 -1.01
CA GLY A 210 10.51 1.76 -0.56
C GLY A 210 10.81 0.67 0.48
N LEU A 211 9.95 0.53 1.49
CA LEU A 211 10.09 -0.49 2.52
C LEU A 211 9.95 -1.91 1.97
N GLY A 212 9.09 -2.10 0.96
CA GLY A 212 8.87 -3.40 0.31
C GLY A 212 9.88 -3.75 -0.79
N ALA A 213 10.76 -2.84 -1.16
CA ALA A 213 11.61 -2.95 -2.35
C ALA A 213 12.54 -4.18 -2.38
N GLU A 214 12.88 -4.75 -1.22
CA GLU A 214 13.65 -5.99 -1.12
C GLU A 214 12.76 -7.23 -1.30
N ILE A 215 11.49 -7.16 -0.92
CA ILE A 215 10.54 -8.30 -0.99
C ILE A 215 9.76 -8.28 -2.30
N ILE A 216 9.32 -7.10 -2.73
CA ILE A 216 8.59 -6.88 -3.96
C ILE A 216 9.48 -6.07 -4.89
N ALA A 217 10.03 -6.74 -5.89
CA ALA A 217 10.99 -6.17 -6.83
C ALA A 217 10.55 -4.84 -7.43
N ILE A 218 11.41 -3.81 -7.35
CA ILE A 218 11.14 -2.51 -7.98
C ILE A 218 11.60 -2.57 -9.44
N GLN A 219 10.63 -2.56 -10.34
CA GLN A 219 10.80 -2.58 -11.79
C GLN A 219 9.66 -1.81 -12.46
N PRO A 220 9.78 -1.41 -13.74
CA PRO A 220 8.75 -0.60 -14.39
C PRO A 220 7.36 -1.26 -14.47
N SER A 221 7.28 -2.59 -14.50
CA SER A 221 6.00 -3.35 -14.48
C SER A 221 5.33 -3.42 -13.10
N TYR A 222 6.00 -2.98 -12.03
CA TYR A 222 5.53 -3.02 -10.64
C TYR A 222 4.06 -2.61 -10.46
N PRO A 223 3.55 -1.49 -11.05
CA PRO A 223 2.17 -1.09 -10.84
C PRO A 223 1.17 -2.10 -11.38
N PHE A 224 1.43 -2.72 -12.53
CA PHE A 224 0.55 -3.72 -13.12
C PHE A 224 0.60 -5.05 -12.37
N GLU A 225 1.77 -5.50 -11.98
CA GLU A 225 1.97 -6.78 -11.29
C GLU A 225 1.32 -6.80 -9.91
N ASN A 226 1.31 -5.66 -9.21
CA ASN A 226 0.82 -5.55 -7.85
C ASN A 226 -0.57 -4.91 -7.73
N LEU A 227 -1.15 -4.41 -8.84
CA LEU A 227 -2.44 -3.73 -8.84
C LEU A 227 -3.52 -4.56 -8.15
N VAL A 228 -3.60 -5.83 -8.52
CA VAL A 228 -4.65 -6.72 -8.00
C VAL A 228 -4.50 -6.94 -6.50
N TYR A 229 -3.28 -7.09 -5.97
CA TYR A 229 -3.04 -7.21 -4.53
C TYR A 229 -3.56 -5.98 -3.76
N PHE A 230 -3.28 -4.77 -4.26
CA PHE A 230 -3.74 -3.53 -3.61
C PHE A 230 -5.26 -3.41 -3.65
N LEU A 231 -5.88 -3.73 -4.80
CA LEU A 231 -7.33 -3.71 -4.94
C LEU A 231 -8.00 -4.78 -4.06
N VAL A 232 -7.43 -5.99 -3.97
CA VAL A 232 -7.95 -7.06 -3.13
C VAL A 232 -7.91 -6.66 -1.66
N VAL A 233 -6.80 -6.09 -1.17
CA VAL A 233 -6.69 -5.60 0.21
C VAL A 233 -7.78 -4.58 0.53
N VAL A 234 -8.01 -3.63 -0.38
CA VAL A 234 -9.01 -2.57 -0.18
C VAL A 234 -10.43 -3.09 -0.31
N SER A 235 -10.72 -3.94 -1.31
CA SER A 235 -12.06 -4.49 -1.55
C SER A 235 -12.47 -5.48 -0.46
N VAL A 236 -11.58 -6.40 -0.09
CA VAL A 236 -11.81 -7.37 0.99
C VAL A 236 -11.88 -6.65 2.35
N GLY A 237 -11.02 -5.67 2.56
CA GLY A 237 -11.01 -4.89 3.80
C GLY A 237 -12.24 -4.01 3.96
N GLY A 238 -12.76 -3.45 2.88
CA GLY A 238 -13.83 -2.46 2.84
C GLY A 238 -13.32 -1.03 2.72
N LEU A 239 -13.91 -0.28 1.79
CA LEU A 239 -13.53 1.09 1.45
C LEU A 239 -13.75 2.05 2.63
N GLY A 240 -12.83 3.01 2.79
CA GLY A 240 -12.93 4.07 3.80
C GLY A 240 -12.64 3.64 5.23
N SER A 241 -12.24 2.38 5.46
CA SER A 241 -11.86 1.88 6.77
C SER A 241 -10.34 1.70 6.88
N LEU A 242 -9.79 1.80 8.11
CA LEU A 242 -8.38 1.47 8.38
C LEU A 242 -8.20 0.03 8.87
N ARG A 243 -9.20 -0.46 9.62
CA ARG A 243 -9.14 -1.79 10.26
C ARG A 243 -9.33 -2.91 9.26
N GLY A 244 -10.22 -2.69 8.30
CA GLY A 244 -10.52 -3.69 7.28
C GLY A 244 -9.33 -4.03 6.41
N PRO A 245 -8.70 -3.06 5.75
CA PRO A 245 -7.48 -3.29 4.98
C PRO A 245 -6.34 -3.89 5.78
N PHE A 246 -6.22 -3.60 7.09
CA PHE A 246 -5.21 -4.21 7.95
C PHE A 246 -5.41 -5.73 8.09
N VAL A 247 -6.63 -6.14 8.43
CA VAL A 247 -6.94 -7.56 8.55
C VAL A 247 -6.84 -8.26 7.18
N ALA A 248 -7.37 -7.63 6.13
CA ALA A 248 -7.30 -8.16 4.77
C ALA A 248 -5.86 -8.33 4.29
N ALA A 249 -5.00 -7.34 4.50
CA ALA A 249 -3.59 -7.39 4.11
C ALA A 249 -2.82 -8.51 4.81
N LEU A 250 -3.04 -8.69 6.12
CA LEU A 250 -2.42 -9.78 6.88
C LEU A 250 -2.90 -11.14 6.37
N LEU A 251 -4.21 -11.30 6.18
CA LEU A 251 -4.77 -12.56 5.66
C LEU A 251 -4.22 -12.87 4.26
N ILE A 252 -4.17 -11.89 3.37
CA ILE A 252 -3.66 -12.04 2.01
C ILE A 252 -2.16 -12.35 2.03
N GLY A 253 -1.37 -11.61 2.82
CA GLY A 253 0.07 -11.84 2.93
C GLY A 253 0.41 -13.24 3.45
N ILE A 254 -0.32 -13.71 4.47
CA ILE A 254 -0.15 -15.07 5.02
C ILE A 254 -0.62 -16.12 4.01
N ALA A 255 -1.78 -15.90 3.36
CA ALA A 255 -2.31 -16.82 2.36
C ALA A 255 -1.39 -16.91 1.13
N ASP A 256 -0.87 -15.80 0.62
CA ASP A 256 0.08 -15.77 -0.50
C ASP A 256 1.35 -16.56 -0.17
N THR A 257 1.92 -16.31 1.01
CA THR A 257 3.11 -17.01 1.46
C THR A 257 2.84 -18.50 1.65
N ALA A 258 1.69 -18.87 2.22
CA ALA A 258 1.25 -20.25 2.40
C ALA A 258 1.09 -20.96 1.05
N CYS A 259 0.42 -20.32 0.10
CA CYS A 259 0.23 -20.87 -1.25
C CYS A 259 1.57 -21.09 -1.97
N LYS A 260 2.47 -20.12 -1.93
CA LYS A 260 3.80 -20.24 -2.55
C LYS A 260 4.66 -21.33 -1.88
N TYR A 261 4.46 -21.56 -0.59
CA TYR A 261 5.22 -22.56 0.16
C TYR A 261 4.69 -24.00 -0.05
N TRP A 262 3.37 -24.21 0.06
CA TRP A 262 2.77 -25.55 0.00
C TRP A 262 2.22 -25.93 -1.37
N LEU A 263 1.83 -24.94 -2.18
CA LEU A 263 1.19 -25.14 -3.47
C LEU A 263 1.83 -24.28 -4.58
N PRO A 264 3.19 -24.37 -4.77
CA PRO A 264 3.91 -23.46 -5.67
C PRO A 264 3.41 -23.51 -7.11
N GLN A 265 2.86 -24.66 -7.55
CA GLN A 265 2.32 -24.83 -8.90
C GLN A 265 1.08 -23.96 -9.19
N TYR A 266 0.37 -23.53 -8.16
CA TYR A 266 -0.83 -22.68 -8.32
C TYR A 266 -0.53 -21.18 -8.17
N GLY A 267 0.68 -20.80 -7.72
CA GLY A 267 1.07 -19.40 -7.54
C GLY A 267 0.09 -18.61 -6.69
N ALA A 268 -0.39 -17.47 -7.22
CA ALA A 268 -1.36 -16.59 -6.54
C ALA A 268 -2.83 -16.96 -6.80
N PHE A 269 -3.11 -17.97 -7.62
CA PHE A 269 -4.49 -18.34 -8.00
C PHE A 269 -5.43 -18.56 -6.81
N PRO A 270 -5.03 -19.26 -5.70
CA PRO A 270 -5.90 -19.48 -4.55
C PRO A 270 -6.37 -18.18 -3.88
N ILE A 271 -5.54 -17.13 -3.92
CA ILE A 271 -5.88 -15.81 -3.32
C ILE A 271 -7.03 -15.17 -4.10
N TYR A 272 -6.99 -15.24 -5.42
CA TYR A 272 -8.06 -14.69 -6.26
C TYR A 272 -9.37 -15.42 -6.07
N VAL A 273 -9.33 -16.76 -5.96
CA VAL A 273 -10.51 -17.57 -5.65
C VAL A 273 -11.07 -17.20 -4.27
N ALA A 274 -10.23 -17.09 -3.25
CA ALA A 274 -10.65 -16.68 -1.91
C ALA A 274 -11.26 -15.28 -1.92
N THR A 275 -10.66 -14.34 -2.68
CA THR A 275 -11.18 -12.98 -2.84
C THR A 275 -12.58 -12.98 -3.44
N ILE A 276 -12.77 -13.71 -4.55
CA ILE A 276 -14.08 -13.83 -5.20
C ILE A 276 -15.10 -14.42 -4.22
N ALA A 277 -14.75 -15.49 -3.50
CA ALA A 277 -15.63 -16.11 -2.51
C ALA A 277 -16.03 -15.14 -1.39
N ILE A 278 -15.06 -14.35 -0.86
CA ILE A 278 -15.34 -13.35 0.18
C ILE A 278 -16.26 -12.25 -0.35
N LEU A 279 -16.02 -11.72 -1.55
CA LEU A 279 -16.81 -10.65 -2.13
C LEU A 279 -18.21 -11.12 -2.54
N LEU A 280 -18.39 -12.37 -2.97
CA LEU A 280 -19.71 -12.95 -3.21
C LEU A 280 -20.50 -13.08 -1.91
N TRP A 281 -19.85 -13.43 -0.80
CA TRP A 281 -20.49 -13.54 0.51
C TRP A 281 -20.73 -12.17 1.17
N ARG A 282 -19.75 -11.24 1.05
CA ARG A 282 -19.80 -9.88 1.59
C ARG A 282 -19.33 -8.86 0.55
N PRO A 283 -20.21 -8.36 -0.31
CA PRO A 283 -19.84 -7.43 -1.40
C PRO A 283 -19.30 -6.09 -0.91
N ALA A 284 -19.63 -5.67 0.33
CA ALA A 284 -19.06 -4.47 0.95
C ALA A 284 -17.67 -4.69 1.59
N GLY A 285 -17.12 -5.91 1.50
CA GLY A 285 -15.91 -6.31 2.22
C GLY A 285 -16.18 -6.71 3.67
N LEU A 286 -15.12 -7.14 4.39
CA LEU A 286 -15.24 -7.67 5.76
C LEU A 286 -15.71 -6.61 6.77
N PHE A 287 -15.28 -5.36 6.59
CA PHE A 287 -15.55 -4.24 7.48
C PHE A 287 -16.21 -3.05 6.77
N GLY A 288 -16.67 -3.23 5.53
CA GLY A 288 -17.42 -2.23 4.79
C GLY A 288 -18.81 -2.00 5.42
N ARG A 289 -19.27 -0.75 5.43
CA ARG A 289 -20.65 -0.42 5.82
C ARG A 289 -21.60 -0.92 4.73
N ARG A 290 -22.65 -1.63 5.11
CA ARG A 290 -23.77 -1.88 4.21
C ARG A 290 -24.50 -0.54 3.99
N ALA A 291 -24.60 -0.12 2.73
CA ALA A 291 -25.41 1.02 2.34
C ALA A 291 -26.89 0.76 2.62
#